data_17d1ac9c79ae677fc9bac487cc8e6fc9
#
_entry.id   17d1ac9c79ae677fc9bac487cc8e6fc9
#
_cell.length_a   1.000
_cell.length_b   1.000
_cell.length_c   1.000
_cell.angle_alpha   90.00
_cell.angle_beta   90.00
_cell.angle_gamma   90.00
#
_symmetry.space_group_name_H-M   'P 1'
#
loop_
_entity.id
_entity.type
_entity.pdbx_description
1 polymer ?
#
loop_
_entity_poly.entity_id
_entity_poly.type
_entity_poly.pdbx_seq_one_letter_code
_entity_poly.pdbx_strand_id
1 'polypeptide(L)'
;MENNNKKSGITLYLIIITIITAICIIVGVFGRTFHVKGKNRFGNVFTKAGAEVTEEVKTEAFDTVNIDLDMGEIVLEEGDDYFVSYAFPEKIKPIIHVNNGALTINQEDGKVLNLEDFSDCKLVVTVPAGTELYSIDISTDMGNIDVNKISAQSATVSSDMGEIDFQECDFVTLSADSDMGDIKMEDSAITSADMESSMGEVKMVAVTCDNLTVSVDMGDIKLEGEFKHVNAKTDLGEVEENGVSQGTEYHK
;
A
#
# COMPACT_ATOMS: atom_id res chain seq x y z
N MET A 1 5.06 45.45 18.43
CA MET A 1 4.08 44.98 17.41
C MET A 1 4.40 43.56 16.91
N GLU A 2 4.83 42.62 17.77
CA GLU A 2 5.39 41.32 17.34
C GLU A 2 4.56 40.06 17.80
N ASN A 3 3.40 40.29 18.39
CA ASN A 3 2.65 39.20 19.04
C ASN A 3 1.39 38.73 18.30
N ASN A 4 1.05 39.32 17.15
CA ASN A 4 -0.16 38.97 16.40
C ASN A 4 0.07 37.88 15.29
N ASN A 5 1.28 37.75 14.77
CA ASN A 5 1.57 36.79 13.71
C ASN A 5 1.70 35.35 14.23
N LYS A 6 2.15 35.14 15.46
CA LYS A 6 2.29 33.83 16.07
C LYS A 6 0.94 33.16 16.41
N LYS A 7 -0.06 33.99 16.81
CA LYS A 7 -1.43 33.50 17.08
C LYS A 7 -2.18 33.10 15.83
N SER A 8 -1.94 33.80 14.70
CA SER A 8 -2.58 33.49 13.42
C SER A 8 -2.09 32.15 12.84
N GLY A 9 -0.81 31.83 12.95
CA GLY A 9 -0.25 30.54 12.49
C GLY A 9 -0.78 29.35 13.27
N ILE A 10 -0.83 29.46 14.60
CA ILE A 10 -1.37 28.38 15.48
C ILE A 10 -2.86 28.14 15.20
N THR A 11 -3.63 29.21 14.96
CA THR A 11 -5.06 29.08 14.66
C THR A 11 -5.29 28.41 13.29
N LEU A 12 -4.48 28.75 12.30
CA LEU A 12 -4.55 28.12 10.96
C LEU A 12 -4.16 26.64 11.04
N TYR A 13 -3.11 26.29 11.76
CA TYR A 13 -2.66 24.92 11.99
C TYR A 13 -3.73 24.07 12.68
N LEU A 14 -4.37 24.59 13.73
CA LEU A 14 -5.47 23.91 14.42
C LEU A 14 -6.71 23.69 13.52
N ILE A 15 -7.00 24.63 12.61
CA ILE A 15 -8.09 24.48 11.66
C ILE A 15 -7.79 23.36 10.65
N ILE A 16 -6.56 23.29 10.15
CA ILE A 16 -6.13 22.23 9.21
C ILE A 16 -6.22 20.87 9.89
N ILE A 17 -5.70 20.71 11.11
CA ILE A 17 -5.79 19.45 11.87
C ILE A 17 -7.24 19.05 12.11
N THR A 18 -8.13 19.97 12.48
CA THR A 18 -9.54 19.65 12.69
C THR A 18 -10.25 19.23 11.41
N ILE A 19 -9.87 19.76 10.26
CA ILE A 19 -10.40 19.33 8.96
C ILE A 19 -9.88 17.92 8.60
N ILE A 20 -8.60 17.67 8.77
CA ILE A 20 -7.99 16.35 8.51
C ILE A 20 -8.61 15.28 9.43
N THR A 21 -8.72 15.55 10.74
CA THR A 21 -9.36 14.62 11.68
C THR A 21 -10.83 14.38 11.37
N ALA A 22 -11.56 15.39 10.89
CA ALA A 22 -12.95 15.22 10.47
C ALA A 22 -13.06 14.33 9.23
N ILE A 23 -12.14 14.46 8.27
CA ILE A 23 -12.06 13.62 7.08
C ILE A 23 -11.70 12.18 7.47
N CYS A 24 -10.70 11.97 8.32
CA CYS A 24 -10.30 10.65 8.80
C CYS A 24 -11.44 9.94 9.57
N ILE A 25 -12.21 10.68 10.40
CA ILE A 25 -13.37 10.12 11.10
C ILE A 25 -14.47 9.71 10.10
N ILE A 26 -14.69 10.49 9.05
CA ILE A 26 -15.69 10.17 8.02
C ILE A 26 -15.25 8.92 7.25
N VAL A 27 -14.00 8.82 6.83
CA VAL A 27 -13.47 7.63 6.14
C VAL A 27 -13.47 6.40 7.05
N GLY A 28 -13.03 6.53 8.32
CA GLY A 28 -13.02 5.42 9.28
C GLY A 28 -14.40 4.94 9.73
N VAL A 29 -15.44 5.79 9.72
CA VAL A 29 -16.82 5.40 10.02
C VAL A 29 -17.50 4.75 8.82
N PHE A 30 -17.21 5.18 7.60
CA PHE A 30 -17.77 4.56 6.39
C PHE A 30 -17.11 3.21 6.05
N GLY A 31 -15.79 3.02 6.33
CA GLY A 31 -15.09 1.76 6.09
C GLY A 31 -15.55 0.57 6.97
N ARG A 32 -16.18 0.83 8.12
CA ARG A 32 -16.64 -0.23 9.06
C ARG A 32 -18.10 -0.69 8.92
N THR A 33 -18.91 -0.09 8.04
CA THR A 33 -20.36 -0.34 8.02
C THR A 33 -20.87 -1.18 6.84
N PHE A 34 -20.05 -1.66 5.94
CA PHE A 34 -20.52 -2.48 4.81
C PHE A 34 -20.11 -3.95 4.85
N HIS A 35 -20.49 -4.64 5.92
CA HIS A 35 -20.68 -6.10 5.89
C HIS A 35 -22.12 -6.45 6.29
N VAL A 36 -23.07 -6.08 5.46
CA VAL A 36 -24.45 -6.55 5.59
C VAL A 36 -24.93 -7.13 4.27
N LYS A 37 -25.01 -8.45 4.27
CA LYS A 37 -25.78 -9.25 3.32
C LYS A 37 -27.27 -8.92 3.49
N GLY A 38 -27.86 -8.16 2.57
CA GLY A 38 -29.28 -7.81 2.61
C GLY A 38 -29.84 -7.53 1.22
N LYS A 39 -30.79 -8.35 0.80
CA LYS A 39 -31.54 -8.33 -0.47
C LYS A 39 -32.14 -6.98 -0.82
N ASN A 40 -31.99 -6.63 -2.07
CA ASN A 40 -32.60 -5.60 -2.88
C ASN A 40 -34.02 -5.13 -2.49
N ARG A 41 -34.20 -3.82 -2.37
CA ARG A 41 -35.35 -3.08 -2.89
C ARG A 41 -35.20 -1.57 -2.72
N PHE A 42 -34.40 -0.91 -3.61
CA PHE A 42 -34.68 0.49 -3.99
C PHE A 42 -34.22 0.68 -5.43
N GLY A 43 -35.19 1.12 -6.26
CA GLY A 43 -35.02 1.22 -7.69
C GLY A 43 -34.13 2.36 -8.13
N ASN A 44 -33.45 2.10 -9.24
CA ASN A 44 -32.86 2.99 -10.23
C ASN A 44 -33.09 4.50 -10.05
N VAL A 45 -32.11 5.20 -9.55
CA VAL A 45 -31.84 6.61 -9.87
C VAL A 45 -30.31 6.89 -9.79
N PHE A 46 -29.46 6.03 -10.30
CA PHE A 46 -28.06 6.40 -10.54
C PHE A 46 -27.77 6.20 -12.01
N THR A 47 -27.49 7.30 -12.68
CA THR A 47 -26.96 7.34 -14.03
C THR A 47 -25.65 6.57 -14.03
N LYS A 48 -25.56 5.56 -14.93
CA LYS A 48 -24.39 4.73 -15.17
C LYS A 48 -23.11 5.53 -15.06
N ALA A 49 -22.30 5.30 -14.03
CA ALA A 49 -20.87 5.45 -14.08
C ALA A 49 -20.34 4.71 -15.31
N GLY A 50 -19.25 5.15 -15.91
CA GLY A 50 -18.72 4.58 -17.15
C GLY A 50 -18.67 3.05 -17.07
N ALA A 51 -18.80 2.39 -18.21
CA ALA A 51 -18.81 0.93 -18.25
C ALA A 51 -17.50 0.42 -17.60
N GLU A 52 -17.62 -0.39 -16.56
CA GLU A 52 -16.51 -1.14 -15.98
C GLU A 52 -16.01 -2.16 -17.00
N VAL A 53 -14.70 -2.21 -17.21
CA VAL A 53 -14.05 -3.19 -18.05
C VAL A 53 -13.34 -4.17 -17.14
N THR A 54 -13.71 -5.43 -17.25
CA THR A 54 -13.00 -6.54 -16.60
C THR A 54 -12.30 -7.34 -17.69
N GLU A 55 -10.99 -7.42 -17.62
CA GLU A 55 -10.18 -8.21 -18.54
C GLU A 55 -9.22 -9.11 -17.78
N GLU A 56 -8.95 -10.28 -18.36
CA GLU A 56 -7.91 -11.21 -17.92
C GLU A 56 -7.00 -11.49 -19.12
N VAL A 57 -5.72 -11.19 -18.96
CA VAL A 57 -4.73 -11.31 -20.02
C VAL A 57 -3.65 -12.29 -19.60
N LYS A 58 -3.51 -13.39 -20.34
CA LYS A 58 -2.32 -14.24 -20.21
C LYS A 58 -1.15 -13.55 -20.86
N THR A 59 -0.05 -13.41 -20.11
CA THR A 59 1.15 -12.73 -20.55
C THR A 59 2.26 -13.71 -20.93
N GLU A 60 3.31 -13.21 -21.58
CA GLU A 60 4.60 -13.91 -21.65
C GLU A 60 5.25 -13.89 -20.25
N ALA A 61 6.21 -14.77 -20.02
CA ALA A 61 6.98 -14.80 -18.77
C ALA A 61 7.76 -13.50 -18.56
N PHE A 62 7.78 -13.02 -17.32
CA PHE A 62 8.54 -11.85 -16.89
C PHE A 62 9.24 -12.15 -15.57
N ASP A 63 10.33 -11.43 -15.30
CA ASP A 63 11.08 -11.45 -14.05
C ASP A 63 11.18 -10.06 -13.40
N THR A 64 10.66 -9.06 -14.10
CA THR A 64 10.63 -7.67 -13.64
C THR A 64 9.19 -7.16 -13.70
N VAL A 65 8.74 -6.53 -12.62
CA VAL A 65 7.38 -5.98 -12.48
C VAL A 65 7.49 -4.49 -12.19
N ASN A 66 6.86 -3.66 -13.04
CA ASN A 66 6.74 -2.21 -12.85
C ASN A 66 5.27 -1.83 -12.97
N ILE A 67 4.69 -1.33 -11.88
CA ILE A 67 3.28 -0.92 -11.80
C ILE A 67 3.22 0.49 -11.25
N ASP A 68 2.56 1.39 -11.99
CA ASP A 68 2.35 2.78 -11.61
C ASP A 68 0.90 3.15 -11.89
N LEU A 69 0.10 3.29 -10.82
CA LEU A 69 -1.33 3.58 -10.90
C LEU A 69 -1.69 4.83 -10.08
N ASP A 70 -2.48 5.73 -10.65
CA ASP A 70 -3.07 6.84 -9.88
C ASP A 70 -4.04 6.31 -8.81
N MET A 71 -4.71 5.15 -9.09
CA MET A 71 -5.66 4.58 -8.14
C MET A 71 -5.97 3.10 -8.41
N GLY A 72 -6.33 2.40 -7.35
CA GLY A 72 -6.81 1.02 -7.38
C GLY A 72 -6.05 0.12 -6.43
N GLU A 73 -6.72 -0.94 -6.00
CA GLU A 73 -6.09 -2.02 -5.25
C GLU A 73 -5.16 -2.80 -6.19
N ILE A 74 -3.92 -3.01 -5.78
CA ILE A 74 -2.92 -3.77 -6.53
C ILE A 74 -2.62 -5.04 -5.74
N VAL A 75 -2.76 -6.19 -6.38
CA VAL A 75 -2.41 -7.49 -5.82
C VAL A 75 -1.35 -8.14 -6.71
N LEU A 76 -0.21 -8.49 -6.12
CA LEU A 76 0.81 -9.34 -6.75
C LEU A 76 0.89 -10.65 -5.98
N GLU A 77 0.55 -11.76 -6.62
CA GLU A 77 0.41 -13.03 -5.93
C GLU A 77 0.94 -14.24 -6.73
N GLU A 78 1.22 -15.32 -6.02
CA GLU A 78 1.51 -16.61 -6.63
C GLU A 78 0.25 -17.24 -7.22
N GLY A 79 0.38 -17.78 -8.43
CA GLY A 79 -0.68 -18.51 -9.14
C GLY A 79 -0.17 -19.64 -10.00
N ASP A 80 -0.99 -20.12 -10.93
CA ASP A 80 -0.63 -21.24 -11.79
C ASP A 80 0.22 -20.84 -13.02
N ASP A 81 0.10 -19.57 -13.47
CA ASP A 81 0.74 -19.08 -14.71
C ASP A 81 0.89 -17.54 -14.62
N TYR A 82 1.49 -16.92 -15.63
CA TYR A 82 1.60 -15.47 -15.75
C TYR A 82 0.30 -14.86 -16.28
N PHE A 83 -0.44 -14.17 -15.41
CA PHE A 83 -1.67 -13.47 -15.77
C PHE A 83 -1.69 -12.06 -15.20
N VAL A 84 -2.39 -11.19 -15.91
CA VAL A 84 -2.82 -9.89 -15.41
C VAL A 84 -4.33 -9.81 -15.56
N SER A 85 -5.04 -9.61 -14.48
CA SER A 85 -6.48 -9.35 -14.51
C SER A 85 -6.78 -8.00 -13.88
N TYR A 86 -7.76 -7.28 -14.41
CA TYR A 86 -8.14 -6.00 -13.86
C TYR A 86 -9.63 -5.71 -14.03
N ALA A 87 -10.14 -4.87 -13.14
CA ALA A 87 -11.47 -4.31 -13.17
C ALA A 87 -11.35 -2.79 -12.98
N PHE A 88 -11.57 -2.01 -14.04
CA PHE A 88 -11.45 -0.55 -14.04
C PHE A 88 -12.51 0.09 -14.92
N PRO A 89 -12.91 1.35 -14.66
CA PRO A 89 -13.65 2.14 -15.64
C PRO A 89 -12.86 2.30 -16.95
N GLU A 90 -13.51 2.18 -18.12
CA GLU A 90 -12.88 2.24 -19.44
C GLU A 90 -11.94 3.46 -19.66
N LYS A 91 -12.21 4.57 -18.97
CA LYS A 91 -11.47 5.82 -19.14
C LYS A 91 -10.12 5.85 -18.41
N ILE A 92 -9.97 5.00 -17.43
CA ILE A 92 -8.80 4.94 -16.53
C ILE A 92 -8.26 3.52 -16.45
N LYS A 93 -8.56 2.68 -17.42
CA LYS A 93 -8.07 1.31 -17.45
C LYS A 93 -6.55 1.27 -17.59
N PRO A 94 -5.89 0.30 -16.94
CA PRO A 94 -4.45 0.16 -17.06
C PRO A 94 -4.01 -0.23 -18.46
N ILE A 95 -2.84 0.23 -18.85
CA ILE A 95 -2.15 -0.17 -20.07
C ILE A 95 -1.08 -1.19 -19.69
N ILE A 96 -1.16 -2.39 -20.28
CA ILE A 96 -0.31 -3.52 -19.94
C ILE A 96 0.64 -3.79 -21.10
N HIS A 97 1.93 -3.84 -20.79
CA HIS A 97 2.99 -4.20 -21.75
C HIS A 97 3.93 -5.23 -21.12
N VAL A 98 4.28 -6.28 -21.88
CA VAL A 98 5.40 -7.16 -21.55
C VAL A 98 6.44 -7.01 -22.64
N ASN A 99 7.66 -6.63 -22.26
CA ASN A 99 8.76 -6.46 -23.21
C ASN A 99 10.08 -6.87 -22.58
N ASN A 100 10.81 -7.77 -23.24
CA ASN A 100 12.12 -8.25 -22.78
C ASN A 100 12.14 -8.75 -21.33
N GLY A 101 11.10 -9.45 -20.88
CA GLY A 101 11.00 -9.98 -19.53
C GLY A 101 10.54 -8.97 -18.47
N ALA A 102 10.20 -7.75 -18.84
CA ALA A 102 9.62 -6.76 -17.96
C ALA A 102 8.12 -6.57 -18.22
N LEU A 103 7.31 -6.78 -17.21
CA LEU A 103 5.91 -6.37 -17.16
C LEU A 103 5.86 -4.90 -16.75
N THR A 104 5.20 -4.07 -17.53
CA THR A 104 4.94 -2.66 -17.23
C THR A 104 3.46 -2.39 -17.30
N ILE A 105 2.90 -1.85 -16.23
CA ILE A 105 1.48 -1.50 -16.12
C ILE A 105 1.39 -0.06 -15.65
N ASN A 106 0.81 0.81 -16.49
CA ASN A 106 0.61 2.22 -16.16
C ASN A 106 -0.86 2.56 -16.36
N GLN A 107 -1.35 3.51 -15.60
CA GLN A 107 -2.67 4.07 -15.83
C GLN A 107 -2.58 5.23 -16.84
N GLU A 108 -3.51 5.31 -17.80
CA GLU A 108 -3.60 6.49 -18.66
C GLU A 108 -4.00 7.71 -17.83
N ASP A 109 -3.39 8.89 -18.12
CA ASP A 109 -3.75 10.18 -17.54
C ASP A 109 -5.24 10.49 -17.79
N GLY A 110 -6.12 9.83 -17.09
CA GLY A 110 -7.56 10.05 -17.10
C GLY A 110 -7.91 11.18 -16.15
N LYS A 111 -8.52 12.26 -16.64
CA LYS A 111 -9.15 13.21 -15.71
C LYS A 111 -10.28 12.51 -15.00
N VAL A 112 -10.01 12.02 -13.81
CA VAL A 112 -11.05 11.54 -12.91
C VAL A 112 -11.91 12.72 -12.51
N LEU A 113 -13.16 12.71 -12.95
CA LEU A 113 -14.07 13.83 -12.77
C LEU A 113 -15.10 13.62 -11.66
N ASN A 114 -15.23 12.39 -11.12
CA ASN A 114 -16.20 12.07 -10.09
C ASN A 114 -15.68 11.05 -9.08
N LEU A 115 -15.82 11.35 -7.79
CA LEU A 115 -15.50 10.46 -6.67
C LEU A 115 -16.28 9.11 -6.66
N GLU A 116 -17.31 8.98 -7.49
CA GLU A 116 -18.10 7.74 -7.61
C GLU A 116 -17.43 6.67 -8.49
N ASP A 117 -16.38 7.03 -9.25
CA ASP A 117 -15.64 6.12 -10.13
C ASP A 117 -14.56 5.33 -9.36
N PHE A 118 -14.38 5.55 -8.03
CA PHE A 118 -13.24 5.04 -7.25
C PHE A 118 -13.47 3.70 -6.54
N SER A 119 -14.68 3.17 -6.51
CA SER A 119 -15.03 2.16 -5.50
C SER A 119 -14.60 0.73 -5.81
N ASP A 120 -14.20 0.41 -7.05
CA ASP A 120 -14.00 -0.98 -7.45
C ASP A 120 -12.79 -1.21 -8.40
N CYS A 121 -11.82 -0.26 -8.44
CA CYS A 121 -10.61 -0.44 -9.24
C CYS A 121 -9.70 -1.48 -8.61
N LYS A 122 -9.42 -2.57 -9.33
CA LYS A 122 -8.54 -3.65 -8.86
C LYS A 122 -7.69 -4.19 -10.00
N LEU A 123 -6.39 -4.34 -9.71
CA LEU A 123 -5.40 -5.01 -10.56
C LEU A 123 -4.86 -6.22 -9.81
N VAL A 124 -4.82 -7.37 -10.48
CA VAL A 124 -4.19 -8.59 -9.96
C VAL A 124 -3.16 -9.07 -10.96
N VAL A 125 -1.93 -9.24 -10.50
CA VAL A 125 -0.83 -9.83 -11.26
C VAL A 125 -0.47 -11.16 -10.61
N THR A 126 -0.47 -12.24 -11.38
CA THR A 126 -0.06 -13.55 -10.89
C THR A 126 1.22 -14.02 -11.56
N VAL A 127 2.07 -14.68 -10.79
CA VAL A 127 3.28 -15.36 -11.26
C VAL A 127 3.26 -16.82 -10.83
N PRO A 128 3.84 -17.75 -11.60
CA PRO A 128 3.86 -19.16 -11.23
C PRO A 128 4.57 -19.40 -9.90
N ALA A 129 4.10 -20.40 -9.16
CA ALA A 129 4.69 -20.84 -7.90
C ALA A 129 6.21 -21.08 -8.01
N GLY A 130 6.96 -20.52 -7.07
CA GLY A 130 8.42 -20.63 -7.02
C GLY A 130 9.15 -19.76 -8.06
N THR A 131 8.48 -18.79 -8.68
CA THR A 131 9.15 -17.77 -9.49
C THR A 131 9.93 -16.83 -8.58
N GLU A 132 11.23 -16.66 -8.86
CA GLU A 132 12.04 -15.62 -8.25
C GLU A 132 12.10 -14.41 -9.21
N LEU A 133 11.53 -13.30 -8.81
CA LEU A 133 11.57 -12.05 -9.57
C LEU A 133 12.91 -11.34 -9.37
N TYR A 134 13.39 -10.70 -10.43
CA TYR A 134 14.58 -9.87 -10.34
C TYR A 134 14.29 -8.55 -9.64
N SER A 135 13.20 -7.87 -10.02
CA SER A 135 12.80 -6.63 -9.38
C SER A 135 11.29 -6.43 -9.42
N ILE A 136 10.80 -5.78 -8.37
CA ILE A 136 9.43 -5.30 -8.21
C ILE A 136 9.51 -3.81 -7.94
N ASP A 137 8.75 -3.02 -8.69
CA ASP A 137 8.55 -1.57 -8.48
C ASP A 137 7.06 -1.30 -8.63
N ILE A 138 6.39 -1.00 -7.51
CA ILE A 138 4.93 -0.80 -7.45
C ILE A 138 4.66 0.52 -6.75
N SER A 139 3.92 1.40 -7.43
CA SER A 139 3.46 2.66 -6.87
C SER A 139 1.98 2.90 -7.13
N THR A 140 1.31 3.54 -6.16
CA THR A 140 -0.06 4.04 -6.34
C THR A 140 -0.29 5.29 -5.50
N ASP A 141 -1.00 6.29 -6.05
CA ASP A 141 -1.40 7.47 -5.27
C ASP A 141 -2.55 7.12 -4.30
N MET A 142 -3.51 6.26 -4.74
CA MET A 142 -4.65 5.88 -3.91
C MET A 142 -5.02 4.41 -4.11
N GLY A 143 -4.74 3.58 -3.11
CA GLY A 143 -5.11 2.18 -3.10
C GLY A 143 -4.21 1.33 -2.22
N ASN A 144 -4.69 0.17 -1.86
CA ASN A 144 -3.90 -0.80 -1.13
C ASN A 144 -3.01 -1.60 -2.07
N ILE A 145 -1.89 -2.05 -1.55
CA ILE A 145 -0.96 -2.93 -2.26
C ILE A 145 -0.78 -4.20 -1.44
N ASP A 146 -1.19 -5.34 -2.00
CA ASP A 146 -1.04 -6.65 -1.40
C ASP A 146 -0.02 -7.48 -2.18
N VAL A 147 1.04 -7.93 -1.54
CA VAL A 147 2.07 -8.80 -2.13
C VAL A 147 2.09 -10.13 -1.38
N ASN A 148 1.70 -11.21 -2.05
CA ASN A 148 1.47 -12.50 -1.42
C ASN A 148 2.30 -13.62 -2.05
N LYS A 149 3.12 -14.31 -1.25
CA LYS A 149 3.94 -15.47 -1.66
C LYS A 149 4.90 -15.17 -2.80
N ILE A 150 5.54 -14.03 -2.73
CA ILE A 150 6.46 -13.55 -3.75
C ILE A 150 7.90 -13.60 -3.24
N SER A 151 8.78 -14.11 -4.10
CA SER A 151 10.23 -14.03 -3.91
C SER A 151 10.84 -13.06 -4.92
N ALA A 152 11.68 -12.13 -4.44
CA ALA A 152 12.37 -11.18 -5.33
C ALA A 152 13.74 -10.76 -4.80
N GLN A 153 14.65 -10.41 -5.72
CA GLN A 153 15.94 -9.84 -5.32
C GLN A 153 15.82 -8.41 -4.84
N SER A 154 14.91 -7.62 -5.44
CA SER A 154 14.64 -6.26 -5.00
C SER A 154 13.15 -5.96 -5.12
N ALA A 155 12.58 -5.34 -4.09
CA ALA A 155 11.23 -4.82 -4.10
C ALA A 155 11.22 -3.36 -3.63
N THR A 156 10.57 -2.49 -4.39
CA THR A 156 10.23 -1.11 -4.02
C THR A 156 8.72 -0.97 -4.13
N VAL A 157 8.07 -0.59 -3.06
CA VAL A 157 6.60 -0.50 -2.99
C VAL A 157 6.21 0.77 -2.29
N SER A 158 5.36 1.59 -2.92
CA SER A 158 4.92 2.86 -2.34
C SER A 158 3.44 3.14 -2.55
N SER A 159 2.81 3.76 -1.54
CA SER A 159 1.42 4.23 -1.62
C SER A 159 1.28 5.57 -0.92
N ASP A 160 0.75 6.60 -1.59
CA ASP A 160 0.47 7.87 -0.92
C ASP A 160 -0.72 7.73 0.05
N MET A 161 -1.77 6.99 -0.34
CA MET A 161 -2.95 6.74 0.49
C MET A 161 -3.42 5.29 0.34
N GLY A 162 -3.00 4.43 1.25
CA GLY A 162 -3.37 3.02 1.29
C GLY A 162 -2.45 2.19 2.16
N GLU A 163 -2.91 1.02 2.48
CA GLU A 163 -2.18 0.03 3.25
C GLU A 163 -1.28 -0.78 2.31
N ILE A 164 -0.08 -1.13 2.78
CA ILE A 164 0.85 -2.03 2.09
C ILE A 164 0.97 -3.30 2.91
N ASP A 165 0.56 -4.42 2.35
CA ASP A 165 0.60 -5.73 3.00
C ASP A 165 1.54 -6.69 2.28
N PHE A 166 2.47 -7.30 3.01
CA PHE A 166 3.33 -8.38 2.54
C PHE A 166 3.04 -9.66 3.33
N GLN A 167 2.71 -10.73 2.64
CA GLN A 167 2.44 -12.02 3.28
C GLN A 167 3.23 -13.17 2.62
N GLU A 168 3.93 -13.97 3.44
CA GLU A 168 4.72 -15.12 2.99
C GLU A 168 5.75 -14.77 1.88
N CYS A 169 6.40 -13.59 2.00
CA CYS A 169 7.34 -13.08 1.00
C CYS A 169 8.81 -13.35 1.37
N ASP A 170 9.67 -13.46 0.35
CA ASP A 170 11.12 -13.63 0.52
C ASP A 170 11.87 -12.59 -0.33
N PHE A 171 12.49 -11.59 0.31
CA PHE A 171 13.19 -10.50 -0.36
C PHE A 171 14.66 -10.40 0.05
N VAL A 172 15.55 -10.18 -0.94
CA VAL A 172 16.92 -9.78 -0.60
C VAL A 172 16.93 -8.32 -0.14
N THR A 173 16.29 -7.42 -0.89
CA THR A 173 16.14 -6.02 -0.49
C THR A 173 14.69 -5.59 -0.64
N LEU A 174 14.19 -4.85 0.36
CA LEU A 174 12.85 -4.25 0.36
C LEU A 174 12.94 -2.78 0.73
N SER A 175 12.28 -1.91 -0.03
CA SER A 175 11.95 -0.54 0.34
C SER A 175 10.44 -0.39 0.29
N ALA A 176 9.81 0.01 1.39
CA ALA A 176 8.37 0.22 1.47
C ALA A 176 8.08 1.59 2.07
N ASP A 177 7.25 2.37 1.41
CA ASP A 177 6.90 3.74 1.80
C ASP A 177 5.40 3.99 1.74
N SER A 178 4.84 4.60 2.80
CA SER A 178 3.44 5.03 2.82
C SER A 178 3.28 6.39 3.47
N ASP A 179 2.69 7.36 2.75
CA ASP A 179 2.37 8.66 3.34
C ASP A 179 1.21 8.57 4.34
N MET A 180 0.13 7.86 3.97
CA MET A 180 -1.05 7.67 4.83
C MET A 180 -1.57 6.24 4.72
N GLY A 181 -1.10 5.37 5.59
CA GLY A 181 -1.49 3.98 5.68
C GLY A 181 -0.50 3.15 6.48
N ASP A 182 -0.94 1.98 6.85
CA ASP A 182 -0.10 1.04 7.57
C ASP A 182 0.77 0.25 6.60
N ILE A 183 1.97 -0.13 7.05
CA ILE A 183 2.81 -1.11 6.37
C ILE A 183 2.84 -2.37 7.22
N LYS A 184 2.36 -3.47 6.69
CA LYS A 184 2.29 -4.76 7.38
C LYS A 184 3.10 -5.81 6.66
N MET A 185 3.74 -6.67 7.45
CA MET A 185 4.45 -7.81 6.93
C MET A 185 4.27 -9.02 7.84
N GLU A 186 3.87 -10.14 7.26
CA GLU A 186 3.63 -11.37 7.99
C GLU A 186 4.34 -12.57 7.34
N ASP A 187 4.84 -13.51 8.17
CA ASP A 187 5.43 -14.79 7.77
C ASP A 187 6.50 -14.69 6.66
N SER A 188 7.35 -13.66 6.72
CA SER A 188 8.25 -13.28 5.63
C SER A 188 9.73 -13.29 6.04
N ALA A 189 10.63 -13.39 5.04
CA ALA A 189 12.07 -13.36 5.24
C ALA A 189 12.73 -12.29 4.38
N ILE A 190 13.59 -11.46 4.98
CA ILE A 190 14.26 -10.35 4.27
C ILE A 190 15.71 -10.24 4.71
N THR A 191 16.62 -9.99 3.76
CA THR A 191 18.01 -9.70 4.13
C THR A 191 18.17 -8.23 4.54
N SER A 192 17.59 -7.28 3.81
CA SER A 192 17.65 -5.86 4.17
C SER A 192 16.32 -5.18 3.86
N ALA A 193 15.75 -4.50 4.84
CA ALA A 193 14.51 -3.74 4.69
C ALA A 193 14.68 -2.29 5.15
N ASP A 194 14.09 -1.37 4.38
CA ASP A 194 13.92 0.05 4.69
C ASP A 194 12.45 0.40 4.56
N MET A 195 11.81 0.80 5.68
CA MET A 195 10.37 1.05 5.73
C MET A 195 10.10 2.44 6.30
N GLU A 196 9.31 3.22 5.59
CA GLU A 196 8.92 4.57 6.03
C GLU A 196 7.40 4.73 6.03
N SER A 197 6.85 5.36 7.07
CA SER A 197 5.45 5.78 7.09
C SER A 197 5.32 7.15 7.72
N SER A 198 4.65 8.08 7.03
CA SER A 198 4.39 9.40 7.62
C SER A 198 3.21 9.35 8.61
N MET A 199 2.14 8.63 8.29
CA MET A 199 0.98 8.46 9.19
C MET A 199 0.44 7.04 9.08
N GLY A 200 0.84 6.16 9.99
CA GLY A 200 0.42 4.76 10.04
C GLY A 200 1.29 3.93 10.96
N GLU A 201 0.93 2.70 11.15
CA GLU A 201 1.70 1.72 11.92
C GLU A 201 2.60 0.93 10.97
N VAL A 202 3.85 0.68 11.35
CA VAL A 202 4.67 -0.37 10.73
C VAL A 202 4.64 -1.60 11.62
N LYS A 203 4.10 -2.69 11.08
CA LYS A 203 3.92 -3.93 11.83
C LYS A 203 4.53 -5.13 11.11
N MET A 204 5.42 -5.84 11.79
CA MET A 204 6.04 -7.07 11.33
C MET A 204 5.70 -8.22 12.29
N VAL A 205 5.16 -9.32 11.79
CA VAL A 205 4.78 -10.50 12.57
C VAL A 205 5.38 -11.77 11.97
N ALA A 206 6.05 -12.57 12.79
CA ALA A 206 6.74 -13.78 12.35
C ALA A 206 7.75 -13.53 11.20
N VAL A 207 8.46 -12.38 11.25
CA VAL A 207 9.41 -11.95 10.23
C VAL A 207 10.83 -12.24 10.67
N THR A 208 11.67 -12.65 9.71
CA THR A 208 13.13 -12.70 9.89
C THR A 208 13.78 -11.63 9.03
N CYS A 209 14.64 -10.76 9.64
CA CYS A 209 15.35 -9.72 8.90
C CYS A 209 16.78 -9.53 9.44
N ASP A 210 17.75 -9.48 8.51
CA ASP A 210 19.16 -9.28 8.90
C ASP A 210 19.46 -7.81 9.21
N ASN A 211 18.99 -6.88 8.35
CA ASN A 211 19.21 -5.44 8.54
C ASN A 211 17.87 -4.71 8.30
N LEU A 212 17.35 -4.11 9.35
CA LEU A 212 16.08 -3.41 9.35
C LEU A 212 16.25 -1.94 9.72
N THR A 213 15.78 -1.06 8.85
CA THR A 213 15.57 0.36 9.15
C THR A 213 14.09 0.65 9.06
N VAL A 214 13.51 1.30 10.08
CA VAL A 214 12.11 1.73 10.10
C VAL A 214 12.01 3.14 10.64
N SER A 215 11.31 4.00 9.93
CA SER A 215 11.00 5.36 10.36
C SER A 215 9.50 5.63 10.25
N VAL A 216 8.91 6.15 11.33
CA VAL A 216 7.50 6.52 11.37
C VAL A 216 7.39 7.92 11.97
N ASP A 217 6.71 8.86 11.28
CA ASP A 217 6.51 10.19 11.86
C ASP A 217 5.40 10.16 12.92
N MET A 218 4.24 9.56 12.60
CA MET A 218 3.09 9.48 13.51
C MET A 218 2.48 8.07 13.45
N GLY A 219 2.79 7.24 14.44
CA GLY A 219 2.31 5.88 14.59
C GLY A 219 3.31 5.00 15.36
N ASP A 220 2.91 3.78 15.59
CA ASP A 220 3.70 2.81 16.32
C ASP A 220 4.53 1.93 15.37
N ILE A 221 5.64 1.41 15.89
CA ILE A 221 6.44 0.38 15.23
C ILE A 221 6.37 -0.88 16.06
N LYS A 222 5.84 -1.97 15.50
CA LYS A 222 5.71 -3.27 16.17
C LYS A 222 6.46 -4.36 15.42
N LEU A 223 7.48 -4.89 16.07
CA LEU A 223 8.39 -5.88 15.51
C LEU A 223 8.25 -7.20 16.29
N GLU A 224 7.65 -8.21 15.67
CA GLU A 224 7.54 -9.57 16.22
C GLU A 224 8.28 -10.54 15.30
N GLY A 225 9.42 -11.08 15.76
CA GLY A 225 10.24 -11.98 14.95
C GLY A 225 11.70 -12.04 15.35
N GLU A 226 12.55 -12.39 14.39
CA GLU A 226 13.99 -12.52 14.56
C GLU A 226 14.72 -11.44 13.76
N PHE A 227 15.26 -10.44 14.44
CA PHE A 227 15.97 -9.31 13.82
C PHE A 227 17.42 -9.29 14.30
N LYS A 228 18.41 -9.19 13.37
CA LYS A 228 19.84 -9.14 13.74
C LYS A 228 20.32 -7.72 14.03
N HIS A 229 19.99 -6.78 13.13
CA HIS A 229 20.32 -5.37 13.25
C HIS A 229 19.07 -4.55 13.00
N VAL A 230 18.70 -3.73 13.97
CA VAL A 230 17.50 -2.88 13.90
C VAL A 230 17.90 -1.43 14.14
N ASN A 231 17.37 -0.55 13.32
CA ASN A 231 17.36 0.89 13.50
C ASN A 231 15.91 1.35 13.32
N ALA A 232 15.17 1.51 14.42
CA ALA A 232 13.77 1.86 14.40
C ALA A 232 13.54 3.18 15.15
N LYS A 233 12.76 4.08 14.55
CA LYS A 233 12.46 5.40 15.13
C LYS A 233 11.03 5.80 14.82
N THR A 234 10.34 6.36 15.81
CA THR A 234 9.08 7.10 15.62
C THR A 234 9.16 8.48 16.29
N ASP A 235 8.60 9.50 15.65
CA ASP A 235 8.55 10.83 16.24
C ASP A 235 7.35 10.99 17.21
N LEU A 236 6.20 10.37 16.88
CA LEU A 236 5.00 10.35 17.73
C LEU A 236 4.40 8.95 17.76
N GLY A 237 4.86 8.11 18.70
CA GLY A 237 4.42 6.74 18.87
C GLY A 237 5.37 5.96 19.77
N GLU A 238 5.34 4.65 19.68
CA GLU A 238 6.17 3.74 20.46
C GLU A 238 6.77 2.66 19.55
N VAL A 239 8.03 2.29 19.82
CA VAL A 239 8.67 1.11 19.24
C VAL A 239 8.51 -0.05 20.19
N GLU A 240 7.98 -1.16 19.73
CA GLU A 240 7.85 -2.41 20.47
C GLU A 240 8.57 -3.54 19.74
N GLU A 241 9.47 -4.27 20.40
CA GLU A 241 10.07 -5.50 19.87
C GLU A 241 9.68 -6.69 20.76
N ASN A 242 9.04 -7.70 20.15
CA ASN A 242 8.61 -8.94 20.80
C ASN A 242 7.82 -8.69 22.11
N GLY A 243 6.88 -7.74 22.08
CA GLY A 243 6.03 -7.39 23.23
C GLY A 243 6.73 -6.55 24.31
N VAL A 244 7.91 -5.99 24.01
CA VAL A 244 8.66 -5.15 24.93
C VAL A 244 8.83 -3.76 24.36
N SER A 245 8.32 -2.74 25.08
CA SER A 245 8.50 -1.33 24.71
C SER A 245 9.96 -0.92 24.74
N GLN A 246 10.40 -0.24 23.70
CA GLN A 246 11.75 0.29 23.53
C GLN A 246 11.77 1.84 23.61
N GLY A 247 10.61 2.48 23.72
CA GLY A 247 10.48 3.93 23.65
C GLY A 247 10.24 4.42 22.21
N THR A 248 10.78 5.58 21.85
CA THR A 248 10.60 6.18 20.51
C THR A 248 11.75 5.89 19.55
N GLU A 249 12.85 5.32 20.02
CA GLU A 249 14.04 4.99 19.23
C GLU A 249 14.67 3.69 19.75
N TYR A 250 15.00 2.80 18.84
CA TYR A 250 15.55 1.49 19.14
C TYR A 250 16.66 1.09 18.17
N HIS A 251 17.80 0.69 18.73
CA HIS A 251 18.97 0.20 18.01
C HIS A 251 19.42 -1.15 18.55
N LYS A 252 19.64 -2.12 17.66
CA LYS A 252 20.10 -3.47 18.00
C LYS A 252 21.22 -3.93 17.07
#